data_d6ee3589ed08403c0cb6dc943803ba45
#
_entry.id   d6ee3589ed08403c0cb6dc943803ba45
#
_cell.length_a   1.000
_cell.length_b   1.000
_cell.length_c   1.000
_cell.angle_alpha   90.00
_cell.angle_beta   90.00
_cell.angle_gamma   90.00
#
_symmetry.space_group_name_H-M   'P 1'
#
loop_
_entity.id
_entity.type
_entity.pdbx_description
1 polymer ?
#
loop_
_entity_poly.entity_id
_entity_poly.type
_entity_poly.pdbx_seq_one_letter_code
_entity_poly.pdbx_strand_id
1 'polypeptide(L)'
;MADETVSTRKTGHGVAFHPDALKRHYPVEDIMGAIANHVRQIRMRGRDGHPDFIMYIGKPHPQAREYLEIGVERVSPRGLYIFHAMR
;
A
#
# COMPACT_ATOMS: atom_id res chain seq x y z
N MET A 1 -5.73 16.38 -18.27
CA MET A 1 -5.70 15.97 -17.57
C MET A 1 -4.82 15.14 -17.24
N ALA A 2 -4.38 15.23 -16.57
CA ALA A 2 -3.36 14.53 -16.31
C ALA A 2 -3.66 13.24 -16.03
N ASP A 3 -3.14 12.46 -16.60
CA ASP A 3 -3.26 11.30 -16.40
C ASP A 3 -2.63 10.89 -15.25
N GLU A 4 -3.20 10.80 -14.19
CA GLU A 4 -2.68 10.33 -13.08
C GLU A 4 -2.44 8.92 -13.24
N THR A 5 -1.52 8.51 -13.97
CA THR A 5 -1.24 7.14 -14.19
C THR A 5 -0.56 6.58 -12.97
N VAL A 6 -1.18 5.67 -12.30
CA VAL A 6 -0.60 5.01 -11.16
C VAL A 6 0.40 3.99 -11.67
N SER A 7 1.61 4.04 -11.16
CA SER A 7 2.65 3.11 -11.57
C SER A 7 2.35 1.72 -11.02
N THR A 8 2.36 0.72 -11.89
CA THR A 8 2.17 -0.67 -11.47
C THR A 8 3.45 -1.47 -11.61
N ARG A 9 4.55 -0.79 -11.96
CA ARG A 9 5.81 -1.49 -12.13
C ARG A 9 6.71 -1.25 -10.92
N LYS A 10 7.26 -2.32 -10.39
CA LYS A 10 8.12 -2.25 -9.24
C LYS A 10 9.47 -1.71 -9.68
N THR A 11 9.74 -0.45 -9.43
CA THR A 11 10.93 0.19 -9.96
C THR A 11 11.98 0.60 -8.93
N GLY A 12 11.67 0.55 -7.68
CA GLY A 12 12.61 1.00 -6.65
C GLY A 12 12.61 2.49 -6.40
N HIS A 13 11.76 3.24 -7.10
CA HIS A 13 11.61 4.67 -6.87
C HIS A 13 10.14 5.01 -6.71
N GLY A 14 9.81 5.81 -5.74
CA GLY A 14 8.43 6.28 -5.54
C GLY A 14 7.52 5.16 -5.08
N VAL A 15 6.24 5.27 -5.35
CA VAL A 15 5.24 4.31 -4.92
C VAL A 15 4.64 3.64 -6.13
N ALA A 16 4.69 2.32 -6.16
CA ALA A 16 4.05 1.55 -7.21
C ALA A 16 3.00 0.64 -6.60
N PHE A 17 2.02 0.23 -7.37
CA PHE A 17 0.91 -0.58 -6.89
C PHE A 17 0.77 -1.84 -7.72
N HIS A 18 0.67 -2.97 -7.07
CA HIS A 18 0.30 -4.20 -7.75
C HIS A 18 -1.16 -4.04 -8.20
N PRO A 19 -1.52 -4.54 -9.38
CA PRO A 19 -2.90 -4.42 -9.83
C PRO A 19 -3.93 -4.96 -8.84
N ASP A 20 -3.57 -5.98 -8.07
CA ASP A 20 -4.50 -6.54 -7.09
C ASP A 20 -4.81 -5.55 -5.97
N ALA A 21 -3.89 -4.65 -5.65
CA ALA A 21 -4.16 -3.64 -4.63
C ALA A 21 -5.19 -2.63 -5.10
N LEU A 22 -5.34 -2.49 -6.41
CA LEU A 22 -6.29 -1.54 -6.98
C LEU A 22 -7.64 -2.18 -7.30
N LYS A 23 -7.74 -3.50 -7.21
CA LYS A 23 -8.98 -4.18 -7.60
C LYS A 23 -10.14 -3.95 -6.69
N ARG A 24 -9.90 -3.58 -5.46
CA ARG A 24 -10.97 -3.44 -4.49
C ARG A 24 -11.59 -2.04 -4.50
N HIS A 25 -11.27 -1.29 -5.53
CA HIS A 25 -11.87 0.03 -5.72
C HIS A 25 -11.59 1.04 -4.62
N TYR A 26 -10.50 0.87 -3.88
CA TYR A 26 -10.09 1.92 -2.97
C TYR A 26 -9.30 2.95 -3.76
N PRO A 27 -9.63 4.22 -3.65
CA PRO A 27 -8.82 5.26 -4.30
C PRO A 27 -7.40 5.25 -3.78
N VAL A 28 -6.45 5.61 -4.62
CA VAL A 28 -5.06 5.67 -4.24
C VAL A 28 -4.86 6.56 -3.01
N GLU A 29 -5.57 7.68 -2.95
CA GLU A 29 -5.44 8.57 -1.82
C GLU A 29 -5.94 7.95 -0.52
N ASP A 30 -6.89 7.03 -0.58
CA ASP A 30 -7.36 6.33 0.62
C ASP A 30 -6.30 5.33 1.09
N ILE A 31 -5.66 4.64 0.15
CA ILE A 31 -4.61 3.70 0.49
C ILE A 31 -3.43 4.45 1.11
N MET A 32 -3.02 5.56 0.50
CA MET A 32 -1.93 6.37 1.01
C MET A 32 -2.30 7.00 2.35
N GLY A 33 -3.56 7.39 2.51
CA GLY A 33 -4.05 7.94 3.77
C GLY A 33 -3.99 6.92 4.90
N ALA A 34 -4.33 5.66 4.59
CA ALA A 34 -4.29 4.60 5.60
C ALA A 34 -2.86 4.35 6.07
N ILE A 35 -1.89 4.46 5.17
CA ILE A 35 -0.48 4.32 5.55
C ILE A 35 -0.06 5.53 6.40
N ALA A 36 -0.38 6.73 5.96
CA ALA A 36 0.01 7.94 6.66
C ALA A 36 -0.62 8.02 8.06
N ASN A 37 -1.85 7.51 8.20
CA ASN A 37 -2.58 7.56 9.47
C ASN A 37 -2.61 6.21 10.17
N HIS A 38 -1.62 5.37 9.93
CA HIS A 38 -1.66 4.02 10.50
C HIS A 38 -1.61 4.05 12.01
N VAL A 39 -2.33 3.13 12.62
CA VAL A 39 -2.33 2.94 14.06
C VAL A 39 -1.52 1.70 14.43
N ARG A 40 -1.26 0.83 13.47
CA ARG A 40 -0.44 -0.35 13.67
C ARG A 40 0.42 -0.59 12.45
N GLN A 41 1.59 -1.14 12.71
CA GLN A 41 2.54 -1.48 11.68
C GLN A 41 3.12 -2.83 12.09
N ILE A 42 2.94 -3.84 11.28
CA ILE A 42 3.34 -5.19 11.60
C ILE A 42 4.30 -5.69 10.54
N ARG A 43 5.48 -6.12 10.98
CA ARG A 43 6.44 -6.70 10.06
C ARG A 43 6.03 -8.12 9.76
N MET A 44 5.87 -8.44 8.49
CA MET A 44 5.44 -9.75 8.06
C MET A 44 6.58 -10.44 7.31
N ARG A 45 6.76 -11.70 7.59
CA ARG A 45 7.81 -12.47 6.92
C ARG A 45 7.27 -13.00 5.61
N GLY A 46 8.02 -12.84 4.55
CA GLY A 46 7.64 -13.38 3.25
C GLY A 46 7.79 -14.89 3.22
N ARG A 47 7.09 -15.52 2.29
CA ARG A 47 7.12 -16.95 2.12
C ARG A 47 7.36 -17.29 0.65
N ASP A 48 7.91 -18.50 0.44
CA ASP A 48 8.06 -19.02 -0.92
C ASP A 48 8.79 -18.06 -1.85
N GLY A 49 9.88 -17.52 -1.37
CA GLY A 49 10.68 -16.62 -2.21
C GLY A 49 10.19 -15.20 -2.27
N HIS A 50 9.10 -14.89 -1.62
CA HIS A 50 8.61 -13.50 -1.58
C HIS A 50 9.32 -12.73 -0.48
N PRO A 51 9.58 -11.43 -0.68
CA PRO A 51 10.28 -10.64 0.34
C PRO A 51 9.39 -10.35 1.55
N ASP A 52 10.03 -9.99 2.64
CA ASP A 52 9.32 -9.54 3.81
C ASP A 52 8.62 -8.23 3.48
N PHE A 53 7.56 -7.93 4.19
CA PHE A 53 6.79 -6.72 3.94
C PHE A 53 6.23 -6.18 5.25
N ILE A 54 5.64 -5.02 5.20
CA ILE A 54 5.02 -4.40 6.34
C ILE A 54 3.54 -4.28 6.09
N MET A 55 2.73 -4.67 7.07
CA MET A 55 1.30 -4.49 7.01
C MET A 55 0.96 -3.25 7.82
N TYR A 56 0.42 -2.24 7.18
CA TYR A 56 -0.06 -1.05 7.86
C TYR A 56 -1.57 -1.17 8.05
N ILE A 57 -2.04 -0.81 9.23
CA ILE A 57 -3.47 -0.79 9.52
C ILE A 57 -3.81 0.63 9.90
N GLY A 58 -4.67 1.26 9.14
CA GLY A 58 -5.04 2.65 9.39
C GLY A 58 -6.32 3.04 8.68
N LYS A 59 -6.83 4.18 9.06
CA LYS A 59 -8.01 4.74 8.42
C LYS A 59 -7.58 5.58 7.22
N PRO A 60 -8.32 5.53 6.12
CA PRO A 60 -7.98 6.33 4.95
C PRO A 60 -8.03 7.83 5.21
N HIS A 61 -8.90 8.25 6.12
CA HIS A 61 -8.99 9.64 6.54
C HIS A 61 -9.64 9.67 7.93
N PRO A 62 -9.54 10.78 8.66
CA PRO A 62 -10.01 10.83 10.05
C PRO A 62 -11.48 10.50 10.25
N GLN A 63 -12.32 10.77 9.27
CA GLN A 63 -13.75 10.51 9.40
C GLN A 63 -14.16 9.12 8.96
N ALA A 64 -13.22 8.34 8.45
CA ALA A 64 -13.55 6.99 8.00
C ALA A 64 -13.89 6.10 9.18
N ARG A 65 -14.81 5.19 8.97
CA ARG A 65 -15.22 4.29 10.02
C ARG A 65 -14.45 2.99 10.00
N GLU A 66 -13.89 2.65 8.86
CA GLU A 66 -13.23 1.38 8.72
C GLU A 66 -11.74 1.52 8.54
N TYR A 67 -11.02 0.54 9.03
CA TYR A 67 -9.59 0.49 8.85
C TYR A 67 -9.28 -0.30 7.60
N LEU A 68 -8.21 0.06 6.93
CA LEU A 68 -7.68 -0.70 5.81
C LEU A 68 -6.40 -1.38 6.23
N GLU A 69 -6.15 -2.54 5.64
CA GLU A 69 -4.91 -3.26 5.80
C GLU A 69 -4.15 -3.08 4.50
N ILE A 70 -2.96 -2.50 4.59
CA ILE A 70 -2.17 -2.21 3.40
C ILE A 70 -0.84 -2.94 3.50
N GLY A 71 -0.60 -3.85 2.58
CA GLY A 71 0.67 -4.58 2.52
C GLY A 71 1.67 -3.85 1.64
N VAL A 72 2.83 -3.53 2.18
CA VAL A 72 3.83 -2.72 1.51
C VAL A 72 5.18 -3.40 1.56
N GLU A 73 5.80 -3.54 0.39
CA GLU A 73 7.15 -4.04 0.30
C GLU A 73 8.07 -2.85 0.04
N ARG A 74 9.15 -2.74 0.81
CA ARG A 74 10.14 -1.72 0.52
C ARG A 74 11.12 -2.28 -0.48
N VAL A 75 11.04 -1.82 -1.70
CA VAL A 75 11.88 -2.32 -2.77
C VAL A 75 13.29 -1.74 -2.65
N SER A 76 13.39 -0.50 -2.18
CA SER A 76 14.65 0.18 -1.98
C SER A 76 14.42 1.30 -0.97
N PRO A 77 15.45 1.99 -0.51
CA PRO A 77 15.23 3.12 0.41
C PRO A 77 14.27 4.16 -0.11
N ARG A 78 14.09 4.25 -1.43
CA ARG A 78 13.21 5.26 -2.02
C ARG A 78 12.03 4.66 -2.76
N GLY A 79 11.80 3.37 -2.65
CA GLY A 79 10.74 2.73 -3.42
C GLY A 79 9.85 1.85 -2.58
N LEU A 80 8.56 2.07 -2.66
CA LEU A 80 7.57 1.25 -1.99
C LEU A 80 6.69 0.58 -3.04
N TYR A 81 6.32 -0.64 -2.77
CA TYR A 81 5.44 -1.39 -3.65
C TYR A 81 4.25 -1.87 -2.83
N ILE A 82 3.08 -1.37 -3.14
CA ILE A 82 1.86 -1.71 -2.43
C ILE A 82 1.16 -2.82 -3.19
N PHE A 83 1.04 -3.96 -2.56
CA PHE A 83 0.50 -5.14 -3.25
C PHE A 83 -0.80 -5.65 -2.64
N HIS A 84 -1.24 -5.08 -1.54
CA HIS A 84 -2.43 -5.56 -0.85
C HIS A 84 -3.17 -4.38 -0.21
N ALA A 85 -4.45 -4.31 -0.44
CA ALA A 85 -5.29 -3.29 0.19
C ALA A 85 -6.68 -3.88 0.40
N MET A 86 -7.11 -3.98 1.66
CA MET A 86 -8.44 -4.48 1.96
C MET A 86 -8.86 -4.03 3.35
N ARG A 87 -10.12 -4.19 3.65
CA ARG A 87 -10.67 -3.85 4.96
C ARG A 87 -10.33 -4.87 6.01
#